data_70f37eb911c5f6b956de105a376e098b
#
_entry.id   70f37eb911c5f6b956de105a376e098b
#
_cell.length_a   1.000
_cell.length_b   1.000
_cell.length_c   1.000
_cell.angle_alpha   90.00
_cell.angle_beta   90.00
_cell.angle_gamma   90.00
#
_symmetry.space_group_name_H-M   'P 1'
#
loop_
_entity.id
_entity.type
_entity.pdbx_description
1 polymer ?
#
loop_
_entity_poly.entity_id
_entity_poly.type
_entity_poly.pdbx_seq_one_letter_code
_entity_poly.pdbx_strand_id
1 'polypeptide(L)'
;MCLIAFALDADPDCPLLIAANRDEYLERPTAPLHRWQLEDGTDVVGGRDLRDGGTWLGVNPQGRVAMLTNVRQAVLSPGARSRGELVTRWLQGDGDADRFAAGVDAEAYAGFNLVVGDFHARRWHWLGNRHPAQPHEDHPPALHHRTLGAGVFGLSNASLDTPWPKTQRLKRAVLDALAARRHDAAGRWIDPLAQALFDDQPAPDVDMPRTGVPDDAERALSSAFVRMPGRAYGTRSSLVVSTRPAGRAWQVNLAEWTHDHRAGSAPTVPGEPHHQVELRWS
;
A
#
# COMPACT_ATOMS: atom_id res chain seq x y z
N MET A 1 2.88 -4.23 -8.74
CA MET A 1 3.24 -2.84 -8.33
C MET A 1 2.12 -2.31 -7.46
N CYS A 2 2.30 -1.23 -6.70
CA CYS A 2 1.25 -0.71 -5.82
C CYS A 2 1.33 0.81 -5.75
N LEU A 3 0.22 1.44 -5.37
CA LEU A 3 0.13 2.85 -5.02
C LEU A 3 -0.46 2.93 -3.61
N ILE A 4 0.15 3.69 -2.72
CA ILE A 4 -0.30 3.88 -1.35
C ILE A 4 -0.19 5.36 -1.00
N ALA A 5 -1.23 5.95 -0.40
CA ALA A 5 -1.10 7.18 0.38
C ALA A 5 -1.62 6.92 1.79
N PHE A 6 -0.96 7.50 2.78
CA PHE A 6 -1.29 7.24 4.16
C PHE A 6 -1.05 8.47 5.03
N ALA A 7 -1.91 8.64 6.02
CA ALA A 7 -1.82 9.69 7.03
C ALA A 7 -1.47 9.05 8.38
N LEU A 8 -0.49 9.61 9.05
CA LEU A 8 -0.03 9.24 10.38
C LEU A 8 -0.22 10.43 11.31
N ASP A 9 -1.03 10.27 12.35
CA ASP A 9 -1.30 11.30 13.37
C ASP A 9 -1.64 12.70 12.81
N ALA A 10 -2.16 12.75 11.56
CA ALA A 10 -2.59 13.98 10.91
C ALA A 10 -3.98 14.48 11.37
N ASP A 11 -4.78 13.59 11.94
CA ASP A 11 -6.06 13.90 12.58
C ASP A 11 -6.19 13.10 13.89
N PRO A 12 -6.50 13.73 15.03
CA PRO A 12 -6.55 13.05 16.34
C PRO A 12 -7.64 12.00 16.43
N ASP A 13 -8.73 12.13 15.67
CA ASP A 13 -9.83 11.17 15.63
C ASP A 13 -9.68 10.11 14.53
N CYS A 14 -8.67 10.26 13.66
CA CYS A 14 -8.29 9.29 12.64
C CYS A 14 -6.76 9.24 12.51
N PRO A 15 -6.05 8.78 13.54
CA PRO A 15 -4.58 8.81 13.58
C PRO A 15 -3.92 7.90 12.53
N LEU A 16 -4.68 6.98 11.94
CA LEU A 16 -4.22 6.18 10.81
C LEU A 16 -5.30 6.14 9.72
N LEU A 17 -4.95 6.61 8.55
CA LEU A 17 -5.73 6.46 7.32
C LEU A 17 -4.80 5.98 6.21
N ILE A 18 -5.17 4.90 5.52
CA ILE A 18 -4.42 4.34 4.38
C ILE A 18 -5.40 4.20 3.21
N ALA A 19 -4.98 4.63 2.02
CA ALA A 19 -5.65 4.37 0.76
C ALA A 19 -4.65 3.75 -0.22
N ALA A 20 -4.97 2.59 -0.78
CA ALA A 20 -4.00 1.80 -1.50
C ALA A 20 -4.58 0.98 -2.65
N ASN A 21 -3.83 0.86 -3.76
CA ASN A 21 -4.09 -0.03 -4.87
C ASN A 21 -3.00 -1.11 -4.95
N ARG A 22 -3.41 -2.35 -5.15
CA ARG A 22 -2.53 -3.47 -5.51
C ARG A 22 -2.59 -3.74 -7.00
N ASP A 23 -1.49 -3.48 -7.69
CA ASP A 23 -1.34 -3.81 -9.11
C ASP A 23 -0.52 -5.10 -9.24
N GLU A 24 -1.06 -6.07 -9.98
CA GLU A 24 -0.45 -7.39 -10.11
C GLU A 24 -0.93 -8.10 -11.39
N TYR A 25 -0.23 -9.15 -11.80
CA TYR A 25 -0.69 -10.05 -12.86
C TYR A 25 -2.06 -10.65 -12.51
N LEU A 26 -2.95 -10.66 -13.49
CA LEU A 26 -4.35 -11.08 -13.30
C LEU A 26 -4.45 -12.58 -12.93
N GLU A 27 -3.52 -13.39 -13.42
CA GLU A 27 -3.43 -14.83 -13.14
C GLU A 27 -2.84 -15.17 -11.75
N ARG A 28 -2.21 -14.18 -11.04
CA ARG A 28 -1.62 -14.46 -9.74
C ARG A 28 -2.69 -14.78 -8.72
N PRO A 29 -2.71 -16.01 -8.16
CA PRO A 29 -3.74 -16.41 -7.22
C PRO A 29 -3.65 -15.57 -5.94
N THR A 30 -4.77 -14.94 -5.57
CA THR A 30 -4.84 -14.01 -4.44
C THR A 30 -6.17 -14.19 -3.74
N ALA A 31 -6.17 -14.32 -2.41
CA ALA A 31 -7.37 -14.18 -1.60
C ALA A 31 -7.62 -12.70 -1.28
N PRO A 32 -8.87 -12.23 -1.33
CA PRO A 32 -9.23 -10.86 -0.97
C PRO A 32 -9.05 -10.61 0.54
N LEU A 33 -9.38 -9.40 0.97
CA LEU A 33 -9.36 -9.00 2.38
C LEU A 33 -10.16 -9.98 3.25
N HIS A 34 -9.49 -10.61 4.21
CA HIS A 34 -10.08 -11.48 5.23
C HIS A 34 -9.17 -11.60 6.45
N ARG A 35 -9.64 -12.30 7.48
CA ARG A 35 -8.81 -12.72 8.63
C ARG A 35 -8.20 -14.08 8.34
N TRP A 36 -6.92 -14.22 8.60
CA TRP A 36 -6.19 -15.47 8.43
C TRP A 36 -5.03 -15.54 9.42
N GLN A 37 -4.42 -16.71 9.57
CA GLN A 37 -3.30 -16.92 10.48
C GLN A 37 -2.05 -17.36 9.75
N LEU A 38 -0.92 -16.95 10.26
CA LEU A 38 0.39 -17.48 9.94
C LEU A 38 0.62 -18.82 10.63
N GLU A 39 1.65 -19.54 10.25
CA GLU A 39 1.95 -20.88 10.80
C GLU A 39 2.20 -20.88 12.33
N ASP A 40 2.71 -19.77 12.87
CA ASP A 40 2.94 -19.57 14.30
C ASP A 40 1.68 -19.13 15.06
N GLY A 41 0.52 -19.04 14.39
CA GLY A 41 -0.75 -18.61 14.97
C GLY A 41 -0.95 -17.10 15.02
N THR A 42 -0.04 -16.29 14.46
CA THR A 42 -0.22 -14.84 14.40
C THR A 42 -1.39 -14.49 13.48
N ASP A 43 -2.36 -13.77 14.03
CA ASP A 43 -3.50 -13.27 13.25
C ASP A 43 -3.08 -12.15 12.29
N VAL A 44 -3.58 -12.22 11.08
CA VAL A 44 -3.41 -11.21 10.03
C VAL A 44 -4.76 -10.83 9.45
N VAL A 45 -4.96 -9.55 9.22
CA VAL A 45 -6.07 -9.02 8.43
C VAL A 45 -5.50 -8.29 7.21
N GLY A 46 -5.84 -8.78 6.04
CA GLY A 46 -5.35 -8.31 4.75
C GLY A 46 -5.68 -9.31 3.65
N GLY A 47 -5.41 -8.94 2.40
CA GLY A 47 -5.41 -9.91 1.30
C GLY A 47 -4.23 -10.87 1.42
N ARG A 48 -4.31 -12.04 0.79
CA ARG A 48 -3.22 -13.03 0.84
C ARG A 48 -2.77 -13.42 -0.55
N ASP A 49 -1.48 -13.39 -0.78
CA ASP A 49 -0.85 -13.99 -1.95
C ASP A 49 -0.83 -15.51 -1.77
N LEU A 50 -1.60 -16.21 -2.59
CA LEU A 50 -1.73 -17.67 -2.46
C LEU A 50 -0.57 -18.43 -3.13
N ARG A 51 0.27 -17.75 -3.90
CA ARG A 51 1.45 -18.35 -4.52
C ARG A 51 2.63 -18.38 -3.55
N ASP A 52 2.93 -17.24 -2.91
CA ASP A 52 4.11 -17.11 -2.04
C ASP A 52 3.74 -17.04 -0.55
N GLY A 53 2.44 -17.07 -0.20
CA GLY A 53 1.93 -17.17 1.17
C GLY A 53 1.92 -15.87 1.97
N GLY A 54 2.58 -14.80 1.50
CA GLY A 54 2.67 -13.50 2.16
C GLY A 54 1.52 -12.54 1.82
N THR A 55 1.71 -11.25 2.16
CA THR A 55 0.77 -10.18 1.80
C THR A 55 1.51 -8.90 1.42
N TRP A 56 0.80 -7.94 0.84
CA TRP A 56 1.33 -6.64 0.43
C TRP A 56 0.94 -5.51 1.40
N LEU A 57 -0.16 -5.68 2.13
CA LEU A 57 -0.63 -4.85 3.20
C LEU A 57 -1.36 -5.71 4.22
N GLY A 58 -1.02 -5.56 5.48
CA GLY A 58 -1.67 -6.28 6.56
C GLY A 58 -1.60 -5.53 7.88
N VAL A 59 -2.58 -5.82 8.72
CA VAL A 59 -2.64 -5.38 10.12
C VAL A 59 -2.89 -6.58 11.02
N ASN A 60 -2.57 -6.46 12.30
CA ASN A 60 -2.88 -7.49 13.28
C ASN A 60 -3.64 -6.92 14.50
N PRO A 61 -4.22 -7.79 15.37
CA PRO A 61 -4.93 -7.33 16.56
C PRO A 61 -4.06 -6.58 17.58
N GLN A 62 -2.74 -6.73 17.53
CA GLN A 62 -1.78 -6.05 18.42
C GLN A 62 -1.43 -4.64 17.95
N GLY A 63 -2.08 -4.12 16.86
CA GLY A 63 -1.85 -2.79 16.33
C GLY A 63 -0.62 -2.66 15.44
N ARG A 64 -0.03 -3.78 15.00
CA ARG A 64 1.03 -3.73 13.98
C ARG A 64 0.46 -3.59 12.60
N VAL A 65 1.11 -2.77 11.80
CA VAL A 65 0.74 -2.46 10.42
C VAL A 65 1.98 -2.59 9.55
N ALA A 66 1.82 -3.20 8.39
CA ALA A 66 2.86 -3.17 7.37
C ALA A 66 2.27 -3.07 5.97
N MET A 67 2.93 -2.32 5.10
CA MET A 67 2.54 -2.14 3.70
C MET A 67 3.76 -2.00 2.80
N LEU A 68 3.67 -2.58 1.61
CA LEU A 68 4.79 -2.80 0.72
C LEU A 68 4.47 -2.37 -0.71
N THR A 69 5.44 -1.71 -1.37
CA THR A 69 5.44 -1.52 -2.82
C THR A 69 6.73 -2.05 -3.43
N ASN A 70 6.67 -2.41 -4.70
CA ASN A 70 7.85 -2.73 -5.49
C ASN A 70 8.54 -1.45 -5.95
N VAL A 71 9.86 -1.45 -6.10
CA VAL A 71 10.55 -0.47 -6.93
C VAL A 71 10.46 -0.92 -8.40
N ARG A 72 10.07 0.00 -9.29
CA ARG A 72 10.02 -0.26 -10.73
C ARG A 72 11.43 -0.23 -11.29
N GLN A 73 11.82 -1.27 -12.02
CA GLN A 73 13.13 -1.39 -12.66
C GLN A 73 12.94 -1.89 -14.09
N ALA A 74 13.76 -1.36 -15.02
CA ALA A 74 13.76 -1.78 -16.43
C ALA A 74 14.13 -3.26 -16.58
N VAL A 75 15.09 -3.72 -15.78
CA VAL A 75 15.51 -5.12 -15.73
C VAL A 75 14.94 -5.74 -14.46
N LEU A 76 14.11 -6.76 -14.64
CA LEU A 76 13.58 -7.53 -13.52
C LEU A 76 14.69 -8.46 -12.99
N SER A 77 15.22 -8.13 -11.82
CA SER A 77 16.06 -9.05 -11.04
C SER A 77 15.17 -9.68 -9.96
N PRO A 78 14.74 -10.93 -10.13
CA PRO A 78 13.95 -11.59 -9.10
C PRO A 78 14.83 -11.78 -7.86
N GLY A 79 14.30 -11.42 -6.68
CA GLY A 79 14.96 -11.75 -5.41
C GLY A 79 14.86 -13.26 -5.14
N ALA A 80 15.75 -13.76 -4.32
CA ALA A 80 15.70 -15.14 -3.81
C ALA A 80 14.49 -15.38 -2.89
N ARG A 81 13.95 -14.30 -2.30
CA ARG A 81 12.82 -14.32 -1.35
C ARG A 81 11.67 -13.43 -1.83
N SER A 82 10.44 -13.81 -1.43
CA SER A 82 9.25 -13.00 -1.71
C SER A 82 9.20 -11.77 -0.82
N ARG A 83 9.01 -10.58 -1.42
CA ARG A 83 8.87 -9.34 -0.65
C ARG A 83 7.68 -9.36 0.31
N GLY A 84 6.61 -10.11 -0.02
CA GLY A 84 5.41 -10.23 0.81
C GLY A 84 5.67 -10.84 2.19
N GLU A 85 6.77 -11.60 2.36
CA GLU A 85 7.17 -12.12 3.67
C GLU A 85 7.67 -11.03 4.62
N LEU A 86 8.21 -9.91 4.11
CA LEU A 86 8.62 -8.78 4.95
C LEU A 86 7.44 -8.21 5.74
N VAL A 87 6.26 -8.17 5.12
CA VAL A 87 5.03 -7.74 5.78
C VAL A 87 4.65 -8.73 6.90
N THR A 88 4.61 -10.03 6.59
CA THR A 88 4.25 -11.04 7.59
C THR A 88 5.26 -11.14 8.72
N ARG A 89 6.57 -11.06 8.43
CA ARG A 89 7.63 -11.02 9.43
C ARG A 89 7.50 -9.85 10.41
N TRP A 90 7.10 -8.65 9.92
CA TRP A 90 6.82 -7.53 10.80
C TRP A 90 5.61 -7.80 11.71
N LEU A 91 4.53 -8.34 11.16
CA LEU A 91 3.32 -8.65 11.92
C LEU A 91 3.56 -9.71 13.00
N GLN A 92 4.46 -10.65 12.77
CA GLN A 92 4.91 -11.67 13.74
C GLN A 92 5.87 -11.11 14.79
N GLY A 93 6.62 -10.05 14.45
CA GLY A 93 7.68 -9.49 15.28
C GLY A 93 7.17 -8.83 16.58
N ASP A 94 8.08 -8.23 17.32
CA ASP A 94 7.83 -7.55 18.60
C ASP A 94 7.57 -6.03 18.44
N GLY A 95 7.61 -5.50 17.22
CA GLY A 95 7.43 -4.08 16.93
C GLY A 95 8.71 -3.24 17.07
N ASP A 96 9.87 -3.87 17.26
CA ASP A 96 11.18 -3.21 17.26
C ASP A 96 11.69 -3.07 15.81
N ALA A 97 11.63 -1.84 15.30
CA ALA A 97 11.99 -1.56 13.91
C ALA A 97 13.48 -1.67 13.63
N ASP A 98 14.34 -1.36 14.60
CA ASP A 98 15.79 -1.45 14.44
C ASP A 98 16.23 -2.93 14.39
N ARG A 99 15.66 -3.74 15.28
CA ARG A 99 15.88 -5.20 15.26
C ARG A 99 15.35 -5.82 13.98
N PHE A 100 14.15 -5.41 13.54
CA PHE A 100 13.59 -5.88 12.28
C PHE A 100 14.49 -5.52 11.10
N ALA A 101 14.92 -4.26 10.99
CA ALA A 101 15.80 -3.77 9.93
C ALA A 101 17.15 -4.51 9.91
N ALA A 102 17.76 -4.73 11.08
CA ALA A 102 19.01 -5.49 11.19
C ALA A 102 18.88 -6.94 10.70
N GLY A 103 17.67 -7.51 10.72
CA GLY A 103 17.36 -8.85 10.22
C GLY A 103 16.97 -8.92 8.74
N VAL A 104 16.95 -7.78 8.02
CA VAL A 104 16.60 -7.74 6.58
C VAL A 104 17.86 -7.81 5.72
N ASP A 105 18.02 -8.91 4.99
CA ASP A 105 19.02 -9.03 3.94
C ASP A 105 18.53 -8.29 2.68
N ALA A 106 19.11 -7.13 2.37
CA ALA A 106 18.70 -6.29 1.25
C ALA A 106 18.90 -6.97 -0.12
N GLU A 107 19.85 -7.86 -0.25
CA GLU A 107 20.19 -8.55 -1.50
C GLU A 107 19.23 -9.72 -1.79
N ALA A 108 18.63 -10.29 -0.76
CA ALA A 108 17.70 -11.40 -0.90
C ALA A 108 16.39 -11.02 -1.62
N TYR A 109 16.08 -9.72 -1.72
CA TYR A 109 14.81 -9.25 -2.28
C TYR A 109 15.01 -8.39 -3.53
N ALA A 110 14.12 -8.56 -4.50
CA ALA A 110 13.94 -7.56 -5.54
C ALA A 110 13.62 -6.19 -4.94
N GLY A 111 13.76 -5.10 -5.72
CA GLY A 111 13.52 -3.73 -5.24
C GLY A 111 12.19 -3.55 -4.51
N PHE A 112 12.23 -3.02 -3.28
CA PHE A 112 11.05 -2.79 -2.44
C PHE A 112 11.11 -1.47 -1.68
N ASN A 113 9.92 -1.00 -1.31
CA ASN A 113 9.67 -0.08 -0.22
C ASN A 113 8.72 -0.75 0.77
N LEU A 114 9.01 -0.63 2.04
CA LEU A 114 8.22 -1.19 3.14
C LEU A 114 7.95 -0.08 4.15
N VAL A 115 6.71 0.12 4.54
CA VAL A 115 6.35 0.92 5.71
C VAL A 115 5.87 -0.03 6.79
N VAL A 116 6.42 0.11 7.97
CA VAL A 116 6.06 -0.67 9.15
C VAL A 116 5.68 0.27 10.30
N GLY A 117 4.74 -0.15 11.12
CA GLY A 117 4.31 0.65 12.25
C GLY A 117 3.76 -0.16 13.41
N ASP A 118 3.92 0.42 14.59
CA ASP A 118 3.20 0.04 15.80
C ASP A 118 2.25 1.20 16.15
N PHE A 119 0.96 0.95 15.98
CA PHE A 119 -0.09 1.96 16.17
C PHE A 119 -0.16 2.44 17.62
N HIS A 120 0.01 1.55 18.61
CA HIS A 120 -0.07 1.92 20.02
C HIS A 120 1.13 2.77 20.47
N ALA A 121 2.31 2.41 19.99
CA ALA A 121 3.54 3.15 20.26
C ALA A 121 3.68 4.43 19.41
N ARG A 122 2.80 4.64 18.42
CA ARG A 122 2.89 5.75 17.44
C ARG A 122 4.25 5.80 16.76
N ARG A 123 4.86 4.66 16.50
CA ARG A 123 6.15 4.53 15.86
C ARG A 123 5.99 3.98 14.45
N TRP A 124 6.51 4.73 13.48
CA TRP A 124 6.39 4.40 12.06
C TRP A 124 7.73 4.52 11.38
N HIS A 125 8.03 3.61 10.48
CA HIS A 125 9.30 3.54 9.78
C HIS A 125 9.09 3.17 8.32
N TRP A 126 9.88 3.78 7.46
CA TRP A 126 10.04 3.37 6.08
C TRP A 126 11.39 2.67 5.90
N LEU A 127 11.39 1.57 5.18
CA LEU A 127 12.56 0.83 4.76
C LEU A 127 12.53 0.65 3.23
N GLY A 128 13.71 0.70 2.58
CA GLY A 128 13.84 0.42 1.16
C GLY A 128 15.21 -0.14 0.84
N ASN A 129 15.30 -1.00 -0.17
CA ASN A 129 16.57 -1.61 -0.57
C ASN A 129 17.13 -1.05 -1.89
N ARG A 130 16.68 0.13 -2.30
CA ARG A 130 17.24 0.88 -3.42
C ARG A 130 17.61 2.29 -2.98
N HIS A 131 18.58 2.90 -3.68
CA HIS A 131 19.04 4.24 -3.33
C HIS A 131 17.88 5.26 -3.38
N PRO A 132 17.57 6.00 -2.30
CA PRO A 132 16.34 6.80 -2.23
C PRO A 132 16.23 7.90 -3.28
N ALA A 133 17.36 8.53 -3.65
CA ALA A 133 17.38 9.58 -4.67
C ALA A 133 17.46 9.04 -6.10
N GLN A 134 17.86 7.78 -6.29
CA GLN A 134 18.11 7.16 -7.59
C GLN A 134 17.58 5.71 -7.60
N PRO A 135 16.28 5.49 -7.31
CA PRO A 135 15.76 4.15 -7.05
C PRO A 135 15.71 3.24 -8.29
N HIS A 136 15.81 3.84 -9.47
CA HIS A 136 15.76 3.13 -10.75
C HIS A 136 17.14 2.83 -11.35
N GLU A 137 18.18 3.40 -10.78
CA GLU A 137 19.57 3.16 -11.21
C GLU A 137 20.10 1.85 -10.65
N ASP A 138 21.13 1.31 -11.34
CA ASP A 138 21.77 0.06 -10.96
C ASP A 138 22.81 0.31 -9.86
N HIS A 139 22.34 0.41 -8.64
CA HIS A 139 23.19 0.46 -7.44
C HIS A 139 23.10 -0.88 -6.69
N PRO A 140 24.19 -1.30 -6.02
CA PRO A 140 24.13 -2.45 -5.12
C PRO A 140 23.01 -2.29 -4.10
N PRO A 141 22.22 -3.33 -3.83
CA PRO A 141 21.15 -3.25 -2.83
C PRO A 141 21.74 -2.90 -1.45
N ALA A 142 21.15 -1.87 -0.82
CA ALA A 142 21.50 -1.47 0.54
C ALA A 142 20.21 -1.10 1.27
N LEU A 143 20.10 -1.50 2.53
CA LEU A 143 18.92 -1.15 3.33
C LEU A 143 19.00 0.30 3.80
N HIS A 144 18.03 1.08 3.40
CA HIS A 144 17.80 2.45 3.87
C HIS A 144 16.62 2.43 4.85
N HIS A 145 16.74 3.19 5.92
CA HIS A 145 15.76 3.24 7.01
C HIS A 145 15.49 4.70 7.41
N ARG A 146 14.22 5.05 7.60
CA ARG A 146 13.79 6.39 8.03
C ARG A 146 12.61 6.28 8.99
N THR A 147 12.69 6.94 10.16
CA THR A 147 11.54 7.14 11.05
C THR A 147 10.59 8.18 10.45
N LEU A 148 9.29 7.91 10.51
CA LEU A 148 8.22 8.78 10.01
C LEU A 148 7.50 9.42 11.19
N GLY A 149 7.38 10.75 11.16
CA GLY A 149 6.56 11.52 12.10
C GLY A 149 5.11 11.67 11.61
N ALA A 150 4.36 12.54 12.30
CA ALA A 150 3.01 12.91 11.87
C ALA A 150 3.03 13.56 10.48
N GLY A 151 2.07 13.23 9.63
CA GLY A 151 1.96 13.78 8.28
C GLY A 151 1.23 12.89 7.30
N VAL A 152 1.20 13.32 6.03
CA VAL A 152 0.64 12.55 4.91
C VAL A 152 1.75 12.20 3.94
N PHE A 153 1.90 10.93 3.69
CA PHE A 153 2.95 10.33 2.87
C PHE A 153 2.36 9.63 1.64
N GLY A 154 3.18 9.51 0.60
CA GLY A 154 2.82 8.76 -0.59
C GLY A 154 3.92 7.80 -1.01
N LEU A 155 3.52 6.63 -1.47
CA LEU A 155 4.44 5.58 -1.87
C LEU A 155 3.94 4.87 -3.12
N SER A 156 4.76 4.83 -4.14
CA SER A 156 4.51 4.02 -5.32
C SER A 156 5.75 3.20 -5.68
N ASN A 157 6.22 3.27 -6.90
CA ASN A 157 7.23 2.35 -7.41
C ASN A 157 8.62 3.03 -7.62
N ALA A 158 8.86 4.11 -6.89
CA ALA A 158 10.17 4.75 -6.76
C ALA A 158 10.60 4.73 -5.29
N SER A 159 10.79 5.88 -4.65
CA SER A 159 11.05 6.00 -3.22
C SER A 159 9.87 6.66 -2.50
N LEU A 160 9.95 6.73 -1.17
CA LEU A 160 8.97 7.42 -0.34
C LEU A 160 8.83 8.88 -0.79
N ASP A 161 7.59 9.33 -0.95
CA ASP A 161 7.21 10.69 -1.36
C ASP A 161 7.76 11.15 -2.73
N THR A 162 8.20 10.23 -3.59
CA THR A 162 8.49 10.59 -4.97
C THR A 162 7.26 11.24 -5.61
N PRO A 163 7.37 12.48 -6.13
CA PRO A 163 6.20 13.31 -6.48
C PRO A 163 5.58 12.95 -7.83
N TRP A 164 5.31 11.69 -8.05
CA TRP A 164 4.57 11.25 -9.23
C TRP A 164 3.12 11.78 -9.20
N PRO A 165 2.52 12.16 -10.35
CA PRO A 165 1.17 12.73 -10.40
C PRO A 165 0.12 11.91 -9.64
N LYS A 166 0.10 10.58 -9.84
CA LYS A 166 -0.83 9.69 -9.13
C LYS A 166 -0.62 9.69 -7.61
N THR A 167 0.63 9.76 -7.15
CA THR A 167 0.97 9.83 -5.73
C THR A 167 0.48 11.13 -5.11
N GLN A 168 0.71 12.25 -5.80
CA GLN A 168 0.26 13.57 -5.34
C GLN A 168 -1.27 13.67 -5.31
N ARG A 169 -1.96 13.16 -6.35
CA ARG A 169 -3.43 13.13 -6.37
C ARG A 169 -4.00 12.32 -5.21
N LEU A 170 -3.46 11.14 -4.94
CA LEU A 170 -3.94 10.30 -3.84
C LEU A 170 -3.62 10.91 -2.46
N LYS A 171 -2.44 11.52 -2.27
CA LYS A 171 -2.11 12.29 -1.04
C LYS A 171 -3.12 13.42 -0.82
N ARG A 172 -3.49 14.14 -1.87
CA ARG A 172 -4.50 15.20 -1.80
C ARG A 172 -5.86 14.65 -1.39
N ALA A 173 -6.30 13.54 -1.99
CA ALA A 173 -7.56 12.90 -1.62
C ALA A 173 -7.57 12.45 -0.14
N VAL A 174 -6.45 11.98 0.40
CA VAL A 174 -6.30 11.66 1.83
C VAL A 174 -6.50 12.91 2.70
N LEU A 175 -5.88 14.04 2.35
CA LEU A 175 -6.06 15.30 3.08
C LEU A 175 -7.52 15.80 3.02
N ASP A 176 -8.11 15.76 1.84
CA ASP A 176 -9.49 16.22 1.62
C ASP A 176 -10.51 15.32 2.37
N ALA A 177 -10.27 14.00 2.41
CA ALA A 177 -11.08 13.07 3.17
C ALA A 177 -11.00 13.31 4.68
N LEU A 178 -9.80 13.54 5.22
CA LEU A 178 -9.63 13.89 6.66
C LEU A 178 -10.33 15.21 7.00
N ALA A 179 -10.28 16.19 6.10
CA ALA A 179 -10.99 17.45 6.29
C ALA A 179 -12.53 17.28 6.25
N ALA A 180 -13.03 16.50 5.28
CA ALA A 180 -14.45 16.23 5.11
C ALA A 180 -15.04 15.41 6.27
N ARG A 181 -14.26 14.48 6.84
CA ARG A 181 -14.69 13.59 7.92
C ARG A 181 -15.32 14.32 9.10
N ARG A 182 -14.80 15.50 9.45
CA ARG A 182 -15.27 16.31 10.58
C ARG A 182 -16.71 16.82 10.41
N HIS A 183 -17.21 16.84 9.20
CA HIS A 183 -18.51 17.39 8.82
C HIS A 183 -19.46 16.33 8.21
N ASP A 184 -19.01 15.10 8.06
CA ASP A 184 -19.78 14.03 7.40
C ASP A 184 -20.46 13.11 8.41
N ALA A 185 -21.68 13.47 8.78
CA ALA A 185 -22.56 12.62 9.59
C ALA A 185 -23.05 11.36 8.85
N ALA A 186 -22.94 11.30 7.52
CA ALA A 186 -23.42 10.20 6.69
C ALA A 186 -22.36 9.09 6.51
N GLY A 187 -21.12 9.29 6.96
CA GLY A 187 -20.04 8.30 6.87
C GLY A 187 -19.46 8.07 5.47
N ARG A 188 -19.73 8.97 4.52
CA ARG A 188 -19.27 8.88 3.12
C ARG A 188 -17.95 9.61 2.86
N TRP A 189 -17.29 10.08 3.91
CA TRP A 189 -16.03 10.81 3.80
C TRP A 189 -14.89 10.02 3.12
N ILE A 190 -15.02 8.69 3.00
CA ILE A 190 -14.08 7.84 2.26
C ILE A 190 -14.36 7.76 0.76
N ASP A 191 -15.54 8.20 0.28
CA ASP A 191 -15.91 8.13 -1.14
C ASP A 191 -14.89 8.82 -2.06
N PRO A 192 -14.36 10.03 -1.71
CA PRO A 192 -13.31 10.66 -2.51
C PRO A 192 -12.03 9.83 -2.61
N LEU A 193 -11.69 9.03 -1.57
CA LEU A 193 -10.54 8.12 -1.60
C LEU A 193 -10.77 7.00 -2.60
N ALA A 194 -11.95 6.38 -2.58
CA ALA A 194 -12.31 5.35 -3.52
C ALA A 194 -12.29 5.88 -4.96
N GLN A 195 -12.81 7.09 -5.21
CA GLN A 195 -12.74 7.75 -6.51
C GLN A 195 -11.30 7.96 -6.98
N ALA A 196 -10.42 8.45 -6.09
CA ALA A 196 -9.01 8.67 -6.42
C ALA A 196 -8.24 7.37 -6.69
N LEU A 197 -8.60 6.26 -6.01
CA LEU A 197 -8.05 4.94 -6.26
C LEU A 197 -8.51 4.35 -7.60
N PHE A 198 -9.71 4.73 -8.07
CA PHE A 198 -10.30 4.25 -9.34
C PHE A 198 -9.95 5.15 -10.53
N ASP A 199 -9.16 6.21 -10.33
CA ASP A 199 -8.74 7.12 -11.39
C ASP A 199 -7.76 6.42 -12.35
N ASP A 200 -8.22 6.15 -13.57
CA ASP A 200 -7.46 5.50 -14.64
C ASP A 200 -6.75 6.53 -15.58
N GLN A 201 -6.83 7.82 -15.26
CA GLN A 201 -6.18 8.85 -16.06
C GLN A 201 -4.66 8.79 -15.92
N PRO A 202 -3.91 8.67 -17.02
CA PRO A 202 -2.45 8.68 -16.98
C PRO A 202 -1.91 10.06 -16.58
N ALA A 203 -0.63 10.11 -16.22
CA ALA A 203 0.07 11.37 -16.03
C ALA A 203 0.14 12.16 -17.35
N PRO A 204 0.14 13.52 -17.30
CA PRO A 204 0.50 14.34 -18.44
C PRO A 204 1.89 13.98 -18.97
N ASP A 205 2.11 14.12 -20.28
CA ASP A 205 3.39 13.73 -20.91
C ASP A 205 4.61 14.44 -20.30
N VAL A 206 4.44 15.69 -19.86
CA VAL A 206 5.49 16.49 -19.20
C VAL A 206 5.88 15.98 -17.83
N ASP A 207 4.96 15.27 -17.15
CA ASP A 207 5.13 14.72 -15.80
C ASP A 207 5.27 13.20 -15.80
N MET A 208 5.42 12.59 -16.98
CA MET A 208 5.52 11.14 -17.13
C MET A 208 6.78 10.62 -16.44
N PRO A 209 6.67 9.64 -15.53
CA PRO A 209 7.84 8.98 -14.96
C PRO A 209 8.72 8.37 -16.05
N ARG A 210 10.02 8.32 -15.81
CA ARG A 210 11.01 7.68 -16.67
C ARG A 210 11.81 6.69 -15.85
N THR A 211 11.36 5.45 -15.82
CA THR A 211 11.96 4.39 -14.99
C THR A 211 12.69 3.34 -15.82
N GLY A 212 12.77 3.57 -17.16
CA GLY A 212 13.44 2.70 -18.10
C GLY A 212 12.59 1.55 -18.64
N VAL A 213 11.32 1.43 -18.22
CA VAL A 213 10.39 0.50 -18.89
C VAL A 213 9.86 1.13 -20.21
N PRO A 214 9.29 0.33 -21.14
CA PRO A 214 8.74 0.86 -22.39
C PRO A 214 7.68 1.96 -22.17
N ASP A 215 7.60 2.94 -23.08
CA ASP A 215 6.72 4.13 -22.94
C ASP A 215 5.24 3.76 -22.77
N ASP A 216 4.76 2.72 -23.44
CA ASP A 216 3.39 2.20 -23.29
C ASP A 216 3.13 1.71 -21.86
N ALA A 217 4.12 1.08 -21.26
CA ALA A 217 4.06 0.63 -19.88
C ALA A 217 4.18 1.81 -18.90
N GLU A 218 5.10 2.78 -19.13
CA GLU A 218 5.17 3.99 -18.30
C GLU A 218 3.82 4.70 -18.25
N ARG A 219 3.21 4.92 -19.43
CA ARG A 219 1.91 5.56 -19.53
C ARG A 219 0.82 4.81 -18.75
N ALA A 220 0.66 3.50 -18.97
CA ALA A 220 -0.34 2.70 -18.27
C ALA A 220 -0.11 2.66 -16.75
N LEU A 221 1.16 2.57 -16.33
CA LEU A 221 1.56 2.52 -14.91
C LEU A 221 1.57 3.90 -14.24
N SER A 222 1.32 4.99 -14.96
CA SER A 222 1.25 6.34 -14.41
C SER A 222 -0.11 6.72 -13.83
N SER A 223 -1.17 5.96 -14.15
CA SER A 223 -2.50 6.10 -13.53
C SER A 223 -2.55 5.49 -12.11
N ALA A 224 -3.52 5.90 -11.31
CA ALA A 224 -3.79 5.27 -10.02
C ALA A 224 -4.41 3.88 -10.23
N PHE A 225 -5.41 3.79 -11.12
CA PHE A 225 -6.00 2.52 -11.55
C PHE A 225 -5.32 2.03 -12.82
N VAL A 226 -4.56 0.95 -12.71
CA VAL A 226 -3.75 0.42 -13.81
C VAL A 226 -4.55 -0.59 -14.64
N ARG A 227 -4.45 -0.47 -15.98
CA ARG A 227 -4.99 -1.41 -16.96
C ARG A 227 -4.00 -1.68 -18.06
N MET A 228 -3.56 -2.93 -18.17
CA MET A 228 -2.66 -3.40 -19.22
C MET A 228 -3.18 -4.74 -19.78
N PRO A 229 -4.30 -4.75 -20.54
CA PRO A 229 -4.92 -5.99 -20.99
C PRO A 229 -3.98 -6.85 -21.83
N GLY A 230 -3.15 -6.24 -22.68
CA GLY A 230 -2.16 -6.96 -23.49
C GLY A 230 -1.04 -7.65 -22.68
N ARG A 231 -0.93 -7.33 -21.38
CA ARG A 231 0.06 -7.93 -20.45
C ARG A 231 -0.61 -8.72 -19.34
N ALA A 232 -1.93 -8.89 -19.36
CA ALA A 232 -2.73 -9.50 -18.30
C ALA A 232 -2.35 -8.96 -16.90
N TYR A 233 -2.23 -7.62 -16.79
CA TYR A 233 -1.76 -6.92 -15.61
C TYR A 233 -2.66 -5.71 -15.30
N GLY A 234 -2.92 -5.45 -14.02
CA GLY A 234 -3.73 -4.31 -13.61
C GLY A 234 -3.96 -4.23 -12.11
N THR A 235 -4.72 -3.22 -11.70
CA THR A 235 -5.15 -3.05 -10.30
C THR A 235 -6.12 -4.16 -9.91
N ARG A 236 -5.69 -5.04 -9.01
CA ARG A 236 -6.45 -6.22 -8.54
C ARG A 236 -7.40 -5.89 -7.40
N SER A 237 -6.97 -4.98 -6.53
CA SER A 237 -7.81 -4.50 -5.42
C SER A 237 -7.45 -3.08 -5.04
N SER A 238 -8.46 -2.37 -4.50
CA SER A 238 -8.34 -1.07 -3.84
C SER A 238 -8.75 -1.23 -2.38
N LEU A 239 -7.97 -0.70 -1.45
CA LEU A 239 -8.17 -0.87 -0.01
C LEU A 239 -8.12 0.48 0.69
N VAL A 240 -9.05 0.71 1.61
CA VAL A 240 -9.02 1.81 2.57
C VAL A 240 -8.96 1.23 3.98
N VAL A 241 -8.00 1.68 4.78
CA VAL A 241 -7.90 1.39 6.21
C VAL A 241 -8.08 2.69 6.98
N SER A 242 -8.99 2.71 7.93
CA SER A 242 -9.25 3.89 8.76
C SER A 242 -9.41 3.53 10.22
N THR A 243 -9.05 4.47 11.10
CA THR A 243 -9.22 4.33 12.54
C THR A 243 -10.20 5.39 13.07
N ARG A 244 -10.95 5.03 14.12
CA ARG A 244 -11.80 5.97 14.86
C ARG A 244 -11.81 5.63 16.35
N PRO A 245 -12.02 6.64 17.23
CA PRO A 245 -12.16 6.37 18.66
C PRO A 245 -13.35 5.46 18.97
N ALA A 246 -13.17 4.53 19.90
CA ALA A 246 -14.19 3.62 20.40
C ALA A 246 -14.07 3.44 21.93
N GLY A 247 -14.37 4.48 22.69
CA GLY A 247 -14.13 4.56 24.11
C GLY A 247 -12.62 4.66 24.41
N ARG A 248 -12.07 3.65 25.14
CA ARG A 248 -10.65 3.58 25.44
C ARG A 248 -9.84 2.85 24.35
N ALA A 249 -10.51 2.35 23.34
CA ALA A 249 -9.91 1.60 22.24
C ALA A 249 -10.09 2.34 20.92
N TRP A 250 -9.53 1.78 19.85
CA TRP A 250 -9.70 2.24 18.48
C TRP A 250 -10.46 1.19 17.66
N GLN A 251 -11.49 1.61 16.97
CA GLN A 251 -12.08 0.80 15.91
C GLN A 251 -11.28 1.01 14.63
N VAL A 252 -10.91 -0.09 14.00
CA VAL A 252 -10.16 -0.11 12.74
C VAL A 252 -11.04 -0.74 11.69
N ASN A 253 -11.33 0.00 10.63
CA ASN A 253 -12.13 -0.48 9.50
C ASN A 253 -11.22 -0.70 8.30
N LEU A 254 -11.33 -1.86 7.68
CA LEU A 254 -10.71 -2.18 6.40
C LEU A 254 -11.83 -2.42 5.39
N ALA A 255 -11.78 -1.73 4.26
CA ALA A 255 -12.75 -1.83 3.18
C ALA A 255 -12.03 -2.07 1.85
N GLU A 256 -12.34 -3.16 1.15
CA GLU A 256 -11.69 -3.55 -0.10
C GLU A 256 -12.68 -3.68 -1.24
N TRP A 257 -12.31 -3.17 -2.40
CA TRP A 257 -12.91 -3.40 -3.71
C TRP A 257 -11.99 -4.30 -4.53
N THR A 258 -12.48 -5.45 -4.96
CA THR A 258 -11.77 -6.34 -5.88
C THR A 258 -12.16 -5.99 -7.32
N HIS A 259 -11.21 -6.05 -8.25
CA HIS A 259 -11.42 -5.64 -9.63
C HIS A 259 -11.31 -6.81 -10.60
N ASP A 260 -12.34 -6.95 -11.45
CA ASP A 260 -12.35 -7.88 -12.58
C ASP A 260 -11.96 -7.13 -13.85
N HIS A 261 -10.93 -7.62 -14.54
CA HIS A 261 -10.41 -7.04 -15.77
C HIS A 261 -10.93 -7.76 -17.04
N ARG A 262 -11.94 -8.62 -16.90
CA ARG A 262 -12.61 -9.22 -18.08
C ARG A 262 -13.26 -8.14 -18.92
N ALA A 263 -13.38 -8.38 -20.23
CA ALA A 263 -13.75 -7.38 -21.21
C ALA A 263 -15.03 -6.58 -20.83
N GLY A 264 -14.93 -5.26 -20.84
CA GLY A 264 -16.03 -4.32 -20.60
C GLY A 264 -16.22 -3.84 -19.16
N SER A 265 -15.55 -4.40 -18.19
CA SER A 265 -15.69 -4.01 -16.76
C SER A 265 -14.70 -2.92 -16.37
N ALA A 266 -14.95 -1.65 -16.74
CA ALA A 266 -14.31 -0.55 -16.05
C ALA A 266 -15.15 -0.22 -14.81
N PRO A 267 -14.58 -0.16 -13.60
CA PRO A 267 -15.29 0.48 -12.50
C PRO A 267 -15.40 1.96 -12.83
N THR A 268 -16.57 2.39 -13.26
CA THR A 268 -16.84 3.80 -13.61
C THR A 268 -17.18 4.63 -12.39
N VAL A 269 -17.62 4.01 -11.30
CA VAL A 269 -17.97 4.65 -10.03
C VAL A 269 -17.72 3.64 -8.90
N PRO A 270 -17.07 4.02 -7.79
CA PRO A 270 -16.99 3.17 -6.61
C PRO A 270 -18.39 2.83 -6.07
N GLY A 271 -18.72 1.54 -6.03
CA GLY A 271 -19.87 1.04 -5.29
C GLY A 271 -19.48 0.70 -3.85
N GLU A 272 -20.38 -0.02 -3.15
CA GLU A 272 -20.06 -0.57 -1.83
C GLU A 272 -18.83 -1.48 -1.89
N PRO A 273 -17.97 -1.50 -0.85
CA PRO A 273 -16.84 -2.41 -0.79
C PRO A 273 -17.30 -3.86 -0.82
N HIS A 274 -16.56 -4.69 -1.54
CA HIS A 274 -16.87 -6.13 -1.68
C HIS A 274 -16.51 -6.92 -0.41
N HIS A 275 -15.49 -6.45 0.33
CA HIS A 275 -15.02 -7.07 1.56
C HIS A 275 -14.78 -6.01 2.62
N GLN A 276 -15.27 -6.27 3.84
CA GLN A 276 -15.06 -5.39 4.98
C GLN A 276 -14.66 -6.22 6.20
N VAL A 277 -13.69 -5.70 6.96
CA VAL A 277 -13.28 -6.28 8.24
C VAL A 277 -13.15 -5.17 9.27
N GLU A 278 -13.72 -5.38 10.43
CA GLU A 278 -13.54 -4.50 11.58
C GLU A 278 -12.64 -5.17 12.63
N LEU A 279 -11.74 -4.39 13.21
CA LEU A 279 -10.89 -4.74 14.32
C LEU A 279 -11.09 -3.76 15.45
N ARG A 280 -10.66 -4.18 16.65
CA ARG A 280 -10.55 -3.30 17.81
C ARG A 280 -9.13 -3.37 18.36
N TRP A 281 -8.47 -2.22 18.44
CA TRP A 281 -7.18 -2.05 19.09
C TRP A 281 -7.39 -1.41 20.46
N SER A 282 -6.95 -2.09 21.54
CA SER A 282 -7.19 -1.71 22.94
C SER A 282 -5.93 -1.17 23.59
#